data_d4b013286162036fce647dc43b18ba03
#
_entry.id   d4b013286162036fce647dc43b18ba03
#
_cell.length_a   1.000
_cell.length_b   1.000
_cell.length_c   1.000
_cell.angle_alpha   90.00
_cell.angle_beta   90.00
_cell.angle_gamma   90.00
#
_symmetry.space_group_name_H-M   'P 1'
#
loop_
_entity.id
_entity.type
_entity.pdbx_description
1 polymer ?
#
loop_
_entity_poly.entity_id
_entity_poly.type
_entity_poly.pdbx_seq_one_letter_code
_entity_poly.pdbx_strand_id
1 'polypeptide(L)' 'MKITIIGLGYVGLPLARLLATKYAVVGFDHSKERISDLKNGLDKTLEVSEELLKTVISSQNLKSEEKGLYFTTDFEEIK' A
#
# COMPACT_ATOMS: atom_id res chain seq x y z
N MET A 1 9.30 3.90 -12.09
CA MET A 1 9.96 3.35 -10.88
C MET A 1 8.94 2.61 -10.03
N LYS A 2 9.32 1.46 -9.55
CA LYS A 2 8.46 0.66 -8.65
C LYS A 2 9.12 0.58 -7.29
N ILE A 3 8.36 0.89 -6.23
CA ILE A 3 8.88 1.00 -4.88
C ILE A 3 8.16 -0.04 -4.00
N THR A 4 8.92 -0.69 -3.13
CA THR A 4 8.36 -1.62 -2.16
C THR A 4 8.53 -1.04 -0.75
N ILE A 5 7.44 -1.00 0.00
CA ILE A 5 7.45 -0.59 1.41
C ILE A 5 7.14 -1.83 2.23
N ILE A 6 8.07 -2.20 3.10
CA ILE A 6 7.90 -3.36 3.98
C ILE A 6 7.54 -2.87 5.39
N GLY A 7 6.37 -3.28 5.86
CA GLY A 7 5.85 -2.80 7.13
C GLY A 7 4.94 -1.59 6.95
N LEU A 8 3.64 -1.79 7.19
CA LEU A 8 2.63 -0.76 6.94
C LEU A 8 2.03 -0.24 8.24
N GLY A 9 2.92 0.15 9.16
CA GLY A 9 2.52 0.75 10.43
C GLY A 9 2.45 2.27 10.33
N TYR A 10 2.78 2.94 11.45
CA TYR A 10 2.62 4.39 11.58
C TYR A 10 3.48 5.20 10.60
N VAL A 11 4.62 4.66 10.20
CA VAL A 11 5.55 5.35 9.29
C VAL A 11 5.39 4.82 7.86
N GLY A 12 5.37 3.50 7.70
CA GLY A 12 5.35 2.88 6.37
C GLY A 12 4.11 3.19 5.56
N LEU A 13 2.92 3.16 6.18
CA LEU A 13 1.68 3.40 5.45
C LEU A 13 1.57 4.84 4.92
N PRO A 14 1.78 5.90 5.74
CA PRO A 14 1.74 7.26 5.22
C PRO A 14 2.75 7.48 4.11
N LEU A 15 3.95 6.93 4.24
CA LEU A 15 4.98 7.04 3.20
C LEU A 15 4.54 6.34 1.92
N ALA A 16 4.00 5.12 2.03
CA ALA A 16 3.53 4.38 0.87
C ALA A 16 2.42 5.14 0.14
N ARG A 17 1.48 5.70 0.87
CA ARG A 17 0.40 6.48 0.26
C ARG A 17 0.95 7.71 -0.48
N LEU A 18 1.88 8.42 0.14
CA LEU A 18 2.46 9.61 -0.48
C LEU A 18 3.20 9.26 -1.77
N LEU A 19 4.04 8.22 -1.73
CA LEU A 19 4.80 7.78 -2.91
C LEU A 19 3.88 7.25 -4.02
N ALA A 20 2.75 6.66 -3.65
CA ALA A 20 1.79 6.11 -4.61
C ALA A 20 1.11 7.17 -5.47
N THR A 21 1.21 8.44 -5.09
CA THR A 21 0.69 9.53 -5.93
C THR A 21 1.54 9.74 -7.16
N LYS A 22 2.77 9.22 -7.18
CA LYS A 22 3.71 9.43 -8.29
C LYS A 22 4.28 8.13 -8.85
N TYR A 23 4.33 7.07 -8.06
CA TYR A 23 5.04 5.84 -8.43
C TYR A 23 4.16 4.62 -8.23
N ALA A 24 4.56 3.50 -8.82
CA ALA A 24 4.00 2.20 -8.50
C ALA A 24 4.57 1.75 -7.16
N VAL A 25 3.72 1.54 -6.16
CA VAL A 25 4.14 1.15 -4.82
C VAL A 25 3.48 -0.17 -4.43
N VAL A 26 4.28 -1.11 -3.93
CA VAL A 26 3.79 -2.32 -3.32
C VAL A 26 4.00 -2.20 -1.82
N GLY A 27 2.91 -2.25 -1.07
CA GLY A 27 2.95 -2.25 0.39
C GLY A 27 2.82 -3.67 0.91
N PHE A 28 3.84 -4.14 1.60
CA PHE A 28 3.87 -5.48 2.17
C PHE A 28 3.75 -5.44 3.68
N ASP A 29 2.91 -6.30 4.23
CA ASP A 29 2.87 -6.56 5.67
C ASP A 29 2.54 -8.03 5.87
N HIS A 30 3.13 -8.65 6.88
CA HIS A 30 2.86 -10.06 7.15
C HIS A 30 1.52 -10.29 7.84
N SER A 31 0.88 -9.25 8.34
CA SER A 31 -0.43 -9.33 8.98
C SER A 31 -1.55 -9.39 7.93
N LYS A 32 -2.22 -10.52 7.84
CA LYS A 32 -3.35 -10.69 6.92
C LYS A 32 -4.50 -9.76 7.27
N GLU A 33 -4.74 -9.55 8.56
CA GLU A 33 -5.80 -8.65 9.01
C GLU A 33 -5.50 -7.21 8.59
N ARG A 34 -4.26 -6.75 8.80
CA ARG A 34 -3.84 -5.42 8.40
C ARG A 34 -4.03 -5.20 6.90
N ILE A 35 -3.59 -6.15 6.10
CA ILE A 35 -3.71 -6.06 4.64
C ILE A 35 -5.17 -6.09 4.19
N SER A 36 -5.99 -6.94 4.82
CA SER A 36 -7.42 -7.00 4.50
C SER A 36 -8.10 -5.65 4.78
N ASP A 37 -7.81 -5.05 5.93
CA ASP A 37 -8.36 -3.74 6.28
C ASP A 37 -7.92 -2.67 5.27
N LEU A 38 -6.63 -2.64 4.94
CA LEU A 38 -6.08 -1.63 4.02
C LEU A 38 -6.66 -1.77 2.62
N LYS A 39 -6.87 -3.00 2.15
CA LYS A 39 -7.52 -3.21 0.84
C LYS A 39 -8.94 -2.65 0.80
N ASN A 40 -9.59 -2.57 1.94
CA ASN A 40 -10.93 -1.99 2.06
C ASN A 40 -10.90 -0.49 2.43
N GLY A 41 -9.72 0.11 2.43
CA GLY A 41 -9.56 1.53 2.71
C GLY A 41 -9.54 1.87 4.19
N LEU A 42 -9.38 0.88 5.07
CA LEU A 42 -9.40 1.09 6.51
C LEU A 42 -7.99 1.05 7.10
N ASP A 43 -7.56 2.16 7.66
CA ASP A 43 -6.32 2.25 8.44
C ASP A 43 -6.65 2.39 9.92
N LYS A 44 -6.52 1.30 10.68
CA LYS A 44 -6.80 1.31 12.12
C LYS A 44 -5.82 2.15 12.92
N THR A 45 -4.66 2.48 12.36
CA THR A 45 -3.71 3.37 13.03
C THR A 45 -4.09 4.84 12.88
N LEU A 46 -5.08 5.14 12.03
CA LEU A 46 -5.59 6.49 11.80
C LEU A 46 -4.55 7.48 11.25
N GLU A 47 -3.50 6.98 10.61
CA GLU A 47 -2.48 7.82 10.00
C GLU A 47 -2.89 8.31 8.60
N VAL A 48 -3.69 7.51 7.90
CA VAL A 48 -4.17 7.85 6.56
C VAL A 48 -5.69 7.72 6.55
N SER A 49 -6.39 8.77 6.10
CA SER A 49 -7.84 8.72 6.02
C SER A 49 -8.30 7.76 4.92
N GLU A 50 -9.52 7.24 5.05
CA GLU A 50 -10.12 6.37 4.05
C GLU A 50 -10.15 7.04 2.68
N GLU A 51 -10.49 8.32 2.64
CA GLU A 51 -10.55 9.08 1.39
C GLU A 51 -9.20 9.12 0.68
N LEU A 52 -8.14 9.47 1.41
CA LEU A 52 -6.80 9.52 0.84
C LEU A 52 -6.31 8.14 0.41
N LEU A 53 -6.61 7.12 1.20
CA LEU A 53 -6.18 5.77 0.90
C LEU A 53 -6.86 5.26 -0.37
N LYS A 54 -8.16 5.48 -0.49
CA LYS A 54 -8.92 5.02 -1.66
C LYS A 54 -8.48 5.68 -2.98
N THR A 55 -7.89 6.86 -2.92
CA THR A 55 -7.43 7.53 -4.14
C THR A 55 -6.24 6.82 -4.78
N VAL A 56 -5.51 6.01 -4.04
CA VAL A 56 -4.29 5.37 -4.55
C VAL A 56 -4.37 3.85 -4.61
N ILE A 57 -5.35 3.22 -3.97
CA ILE A 57 -5.43 1.75 -3.92
C ILE A 57 -5.58 1.15 -5.32
N SER A 58 -4.76 0.12 -5.60
CA SER A 58 -4.90 -0.72 -6.78
C SER A 58 -5.30 -2.13 -6.35
N SER A 59 -6.23 -2.75 -7.10
CA SER A 59 -6.64 -4.13 -6.84
C SER A 59 -5.67 -5.14 -7.43
N GLN A 60 -4.74 -4.70 -8.28
CA GLN A 60 -3.76 -5.56 -8.93
C GLN A 60 -2.37 -4.98 -8.76
N ASN A 61 -1.36 -5.87 -8.80
CA ASN A 61 0.03 -5.41 -8.76
C ASN A 61 0.30 -4.53 -9.99
N LEU A 62 1.07 -3.49 -9.77
CA LEU A 62 1.29 -2.43 -10.75
C LEU A 62 2.56 -2.65 -11.54
N LYS A 63 2.57 -2.19 -12.78
CA LYS A 63 3.78 -2.11 -13.59
C LYS A 63 4.56 -0.85 -13.21
N SER A 64 5.86 -0.84 -13.48
CA SER A 64 6.74 0.25 -13.04
C SER A 64 6.39 1.62 -13.60
N GLU A 65 5.70 1.69 -14.73
CA GLU A 65 5.25 2.94 -15.33
C GLU A 65 3.88 3.41 -14.83
N GLU A 66 3.20 2.58 -14.03
CA GLU A 66 1.93 2.94 -13.43
C GLU A 66 2.14 3.63 -12.09
N LYS A 67 1.08 4.16 -11.51
CA LYS A 67 1.12 4.72 -10.16
C LYS A 67 -0.05 4.18 -9.35
N GLY A 68 0.15 4.10 -8.04
CA GLY A 68 -0.87 3.58 -7.13
C GLY A 68 -0.23 2.73 -6.05
N LEU A 69 -1.06 2.16 -5.19
CA LEU A 69 -0.62 1.38 -4.04
C LEU A 69 -1.32 0.02 -4.04
N TYR A 70 -0.52 -1.02 -4.16
CA TYR A 70 -1.01 -2.41 -4.11
C TYR A 70 -0.56 -3.03 -2.79
N PHE A 71 -1.50 -3.59 -2.04
CA PHE A 71 -1.23 -4.24 -0.75
C PHE A 71 -1.12 -5.75 -0.90
N THR A 72 -0.14 -6.35 -0.23
CA THR A 72 0.01 -7.81 -0.27
C THR A 72 0.62 -8.35 1.02
N THR A 73 0.27 -9.61 1.34
CA THR A 73 0.95 -10.41 2.37
C THR A 73 1.90 -11.42 1.72
N ASP A 74 1.96 -11.46 0.40
CA ASP A 74 2.76 -12.45 -0.33
C ASP A 74 4.14 -11.90 -0.64
N PHE A 75 5.15 -12.45 0.05
CA PHE A 75 6.53 -12.02 -0.13
C PHE A 75 7.03 -12.24 -1.56
N GLU A 76 6.48 -13.22 -2.27
CA GLU A 76 6.86 -13.48 -3.66
C GLU A 76 6.52 -12.30 -4.58
N GLU A 77 5.51 -11.52 -4.22
CA GLU A 77 5.10 -10.38 -5.04
C GLU A 77 6.04 -9.16 -4.91
N ILE A 78 6.98 -9.20 -3.97
CA ILE A 78 7.92 -8.08 -3.76
C ILE A 78 9.36 -8.43 -4.08
N LYS A 79 9.62 -9.65 -4.52
CA LYS A 79 10.96 -10.07 -4.91
C LYS A 79 11.43 -9.37 -6.18
#